data_001955348edf524640c460528a28f993
#
_entry.id   001955348edf524640c460528a28f993
#
_cell.length_a   1.000
_cell.length_b   1.000
_cell.length_c   1.000
_cell.angle_alpha   90.00
_cell.angle_beta   90.00
_cell.angle_gamma   90.00
#
_symmetry.space_group_name_H-M   'P 1'
#
loop_
_entity.id
_entity.type
_entity.pdbx_description
1 polymer ?
#
loop_
_entity_poly.entity_id
_entity_poly.type
_entity_poly.pdbx_seq_one_letter_code
_entity_poly.pdbx_strand_id
1 'polypeptide(L)'
;MTILLLGFFNSDIRSLRKLELFSQTPGVHESLKVDRVCRSTLSEGLKLFDSSLLAPLLKELYQALPNRKSLDPEFQDLYERLMAFDGSYFRVPAQVWWALREKSKSRVPGRQVRLNLHYCTGTGNPAGLSISGEDGDSEAQAILKTIIQDMIYVADRGVFSFTGVQRIVAGSAHFVFRLNGEVGFTCESENPLTDQDRQHGVLSDRIGYLTGSNRHPAPSIKVREILIANPNNPDQPLRLLTDMLDLPAYILGLIYRQRWTIELFFRWLKVYANFEHMISHNPRGVETWFYVAMIGTLLMSLYTQQEPSTYAFTAMRLIISGQARYEDLAPQLERFARERELARQRYAKRRAAKKLV
;
A
#
# COMPACT_ATOMS: atom_id res chain seq x y z
N MET A 1 1.98 14.82 -18.37
CA MET A 1 1.97 14.53 -16.92
C MET A 1 1.24 15.61 -16.12
N THR A 2 1.62 16.88 -16.19
CA THR A 2 1.06 17.97 -15.38
C THR A 2 -0.47 18.07 -15.44
N ILE A 3 -1.08 18.02 -16.64
CA ILE A 3 -2.54 18.07 -16.78
C ILE A 3 -3.25 16.88 -16.09
N LEU A 4 -2.62 15.70 -16.07
CA LEU A 4 -3.15 14.52 -15.39
C LEU A 4 -3.05 14.68 -13.85
N LEU A 5 -1.95 15.25 -13.35
CA LEU A 5 -1.80 15.56 -11.92
C LEU A 5 -2.82 16.60 -11.46
N LEU A 6 -3.01 17.66 -12.23
CA LEU A 6 -4.07 18.65 -11.96
C LEU A 6 -5.45 17.99 -11.94
N GLY A 7 -5.69 17.06 -12.88
CA GLY A 7 -6.92 16.27 -12.91
C GLY A 7 -7.10 15.36 -11.68
N PHE A 8 -6.04 14.77 -11.18
CA PHE A 8 -6.08 13.95 -9.96
C PHE A 8 -6.55 14.75 -8.73
N PHE A 9 -6.03 15.96 -8.57
CA PHE A 9 -6.43 16.83 -7.46
C PHE A 9 -7.80 17.50 -7.66
N ASN A 10 -8.40 17.44 -8.83
CA ASN A 10 -9.70 18.01 -9.09
C ASN A 10 -10.77 16.93 -9.26
N SER A 11 -11.57 16.70 -8.21
CA SER A 11 -12.60 15.65 -8.18
C SER A 11 -13.69 15.78 -9.24
N ASP A 12 -13.84 16.96 -9.87
CA ASP A 12 -14.83 17.19 -10.90
C ASP A 12 -14.33 16.76 -12.30
N ILE A 13 -13.01 16.60 -12.44
CA ILE A 13 -12.38 16.16 -13.69
C ILE A 13 -12.32 14.63 -13.74
N ARG A 14 -13.40 14.03 -14.28
CA ARG A 14 -13.56 12.57 -14.34
C ARG A 14 -13.51 11.99 -15.76
N SER A 15 -13.05 12.77 -16.75
CA SER A 15 -12.95 12.31 -18.13
C SER A 15 -11.95 13.13 -18.93
N LEU A 16 -11.42 12.55 -20.01
CA LEU A 16 -10.51 13.26 -20.93
C LEU A 16 -11.14 14.52 -21.55
N ARG A 17 -12.48 14.53 -21.73
CA ARG A 17 -13.21 15.71 -22.21
C ARG A 17 -13.17 16.85 -21.19
N LYS A 18 -13.29 16.53 -19.91
CA LYS A 18 -13.17 17.53 -18.84
C LYS A 18 -11.73 18.02 -18.66
N LEU A 19 -10.74 17.14 -18.85
CA LEU A 19 -9.32 17.54 -18.89
C LEU A 19 -9.05 18.51 -20.05
N GLU A 20 -9.59 18.24 -21.24
CA GLU A 20 -9.48 19.14 -22.39
C GLU A 20 -10.10 20.51 -22.09
N LEU A 21 -11.32 20.54 -21.55
CA LEU A 21 -11.98 21.79 -21.15
C LEU A 21 -11.16 22.54 -20.08
N PHE A 22 -10.65 21.83 -19.09
CA PHE A 22 -9.83 22.40 -18.03
C PHE A 22 -8.52 22.99 -18.55
N SER A 23 -7.89 22.33 -19.55
CA SER A 23 -6.66 22.82 -20.16
C SER A 23 -6.80 24.19 -20.86
N GLN A 24 -8.02 24.60 -21.21
CA GLN A 24 -8.31 25.87 -21.86
C GLN A 24 -8.55 27.02 -20.85
N THR A 25 -8.55 26.74 -19.55
CA THR A 25 -8.69 27.82 -18.57
C THR A 25 -7.41 28.64 -18.46
N PRO A 26 -7.51 29.99 -18.31
CA PRO A 26 -6.33 30.86 -18.35
C PRO A 26 -5.21 30.44 -17.39
N GLY A 27 -5.52 30.10 -16.14
CA GLY A 27 -4.52 29.71 -15.16
C GLY A 27 -3.81 28.40 -15.50
N VAL A 28 -4.50 27.43 -16.12
CA VAL A 28 -3.89 26.17 -16.57
C VAL A 28 -3.08 26.39 -17.83
N HIS A 29 -3.57 27.20 -18.77
CA HIS A 29 -2.86 27.61 -19.98
C HIS A 29 -1.52 28.25 -19.62
N GLU A 30 -1.51 29.21 -18.71
CA GLU A 30 -0.29 29.86 -18.23
C GLU A 30 0.71 28.88 -17.62
N SER A 31 0.21 27.95 -16.80
CA SER A 31 1.01 26.92 -16.13
C SER A 31 1.58 25.86 -17.08
N LEU A 32 0.81 25.45 -18.08
CA LEU A 32 1.21 24.42 -19.05
C LEU A 32 1.97 24.99 -20.26
N LYS A 33 1.87 26.29 -20.49
CA LYS A 33 2.41 27.01 -21.70
C LYS A 33 1.95 26.36 -23.00
N VAL A 34 0.72 25.89 -23.06
CA VAL A 34 0.07 25.31 -24.24
C VAL A 34 -1.36 25.83 -24.35
N ASP A 35 -1.82 26.11 -25.56
CA ASP A 35 -3.15 26.69 -25.78
C ASP A 35 -4.29 25.73 -25.49
N ARG A 36 -4.06 24.45 -25.75
CA ARG A 36 -5.04 23.40 -25.57
C ARG A 36 -4.39 22.02 -25.54
N VAL A 37 -4.88 21.18 -24.66
CA VAL A 37 -4.55 19.73 -24.65
C VAL A 37 -5.74 18.95 -25.20
N CYS A 38 -5.67 18.51 -26.47
CA CYS A 38 -6.77 17.81 -27.10
C CYS A 38 -7.05 16.45 -26.49
N ARG A 39 -8.34 16.11 -26.36
CA ARG A 39 -8.79 14.80 -25.85
C ARG A 39 -8.22 13.63 -26.66
N SER A 40 -8.17 13.74 -28.01
CA SER A 40 -7.60 12.72 -28.89
C SER A 40 -6.13 12.47 -28.57
N THR A 41 -5.33 13.53 -28.44
CA THR A 41 -3.91 13.46 -28.08
C THR A 41 -3.71 12.81 -26.70
N LEU A 42 -4.53 13.17 -25.70
CA LEU A 42 -4.49 12.52 -24.39
C LEU A 42 -4.84 11.03 -24.49
N SER A 43 -5.89 10.69 -25.24
CA SER A 43 -6.33 9.31 -25.41
C SER A 43 -5.28 8.44 -26.08
N GLU A 44 -4.65 8.96 -27.14
CA GLU A 44 -3.58 8.25 -27.85
C GLU A 44 -2.30 8.20 -27.05
N GLY A 45 -1.91 9.30 -26.43
CA GLY A 45 -0.76 9.34 -25.54
C GLY A 45 -0.86 8.30 -24.42
N LEU A 46 -2.03 8.17 -23.79
CA LEU A 46 -2.28 7.15 -22.76
C LEU A 46 -2.25 5.70 -23.28
N LYS A 47 -2.48 5.47 -24.56
CA LYS A 47 -2.36 4.13 -25.16
C LYS A 47 -0.91 3.76 -25.48
N LEU A 48 -0.13 4.75 -25.90
CA LEU A 48 1.24 4.57 -26.42
C LEU A 48 2.28 4.69 -25.29
N PHE A 49 2.01 5.51 -24.30
CA PHE A 49 2.96 5.81 -23.23
C PHE A 49 3.25 4.54 -22.41
N ASP A 50 4.54 4.27 -22.21
CA ASP A 50 4.99 3.21 -21.34
C ASP A 50 5.01 3.73 -19.88
N SER A 51 4.03 3.29 -19.10
CA SER A 51 3.87 3.67 -17.69
C SER A 51 5.07 3.31 -16.81
N SER A 52 5.86 2.29 -17.19
CA SER A 52 7.06 1.91 -16.45
C SER A 52 8.11 3.02 -16.38
N LEU A 53 8.10 3.96 -17.34
CA LEU A 53 8.95 5.15 -17.32
C LEU A 53 8.66 6.09 -16.14
N LEU A 54 7.52 5.93 -15.46
CA LEU A 54 7.18 6.68 -14.25
C LEU A 54 7.71 6.03 -12.96
N ALA A 55 8.14 4.77 -13.02
CA ALA A 55 8.64 4.06 -11.85
C ALA A 55 9.91 4.71 -11.24
N PRO A 56 10.90 5.18 -12.01
CA PRO A 56 12.05 5.91 -11.46
C PRO A 56 11.63 7.19 -10.74
N LEU A 57 10.71 7.97 -11.32
CA LEU A 57 10.19 9.20 -10.69
C LEU A 57 9.46 8.87 -9.38
N LEU A 58 8.63 7.83 -9.37
CA LEU A 58 7.96 7.38 -8.15
C LEU A 58 8.98 7.03 -7.05
N LYS A 59 10.03 6.29 -7.42
CA LYS A 59 11.11 5.90 -6.51
C LYS A 59 11.86 7.11 -5.96
N GLU A 60 12.22 8.06 -6.80
CA GLU A 60 12.91 9.28 -6.41
C GLU A 60 12.09 10.12 -5.42
N LEU A 61 10.82 10.37 -5.73
CA LEU A 61 9.91 11.08 -4.84
C LEU A 61 9.71 10.34 -3.51
N TYR A 62 9.60 9.00 -3.55
CA TYR A 62 9.51 8.20 -2.34
C TYR A 62 10.76 8.32 -1.47
N GLN A 63 11.96 8.30 -2.06
CA GLN A 63 13.24 8.44 -1.34
C GLN A 63 13.44 9.84 -0.74
N ALA A 64 12.80 10.86 -1.28
CA ALA A 64 12.84 12.22 -0.75
C ALA A 64 11.94 12.43 0.48
N LEU A 65 11.06 11.47 0.81
CA LEU A 65 10.18 11.58 1.98
C LEU A 65 10.94 11.31 3.29
N PRO A 66 10.68 12.11 4.34
CA PRO A 66 11.23 11.84 5.65
C PRO A 66 10.59 10.59 6.27
N ASN A 67 11.38 9.80 6.98
CA ASN A 67 10.88 8.73 7.83
C ASN A 67 10.14 9.29 9.03
N ARG A 68 9.11 8.58 9.47
CA ARG A 68 8.31 8.92 10.64
C ARG A 68 8.87 8.28 11.89
N LYS A 69 8.55 8.89 13.01
CA LYS A 69 8.85 8.29 14.31
C LYS A 69 7.83 7.22 14.65
N SER A 70 8.31 6.05 15.04
CA SER A 70 7.49 5.03 15.67
C SER A 70 7.02 5.52 17.04
N LEU A 71 5.86 5.02 17.50
CA LEU A 71 5.39 5.27 18.88
C LEU A 71 6.23 4.50 19.91
N ASP A 72 6.93 3.45 19.46
CA ASP A 72 7.83 2.64 20.26
C ASP A 72 9.27 2.85 19.77
N PRO A 73 10.17 3.44 20.58
CA PRO A 73 11.55 3.67 20.19
C PRO A 73 12.32 2.37 19.86
N GLU A 74 12.04 1.27 20.55
CA GLU A 74 12.68 -0.03 20.30
C GLU A 74 12.29 -0.61 18.94
N PHE A 75 11.22 -0.10 18.34
CA PHE A 75 10.69 -0.54 17.07
C PHE A 75 11.07 0.39 15.91
N GLN A 76 11.75 1.53 16.17
CA GLN A 76 12.01 2.56 15.16
C GLN A 76 12.77 2.04 13.94
N ASP A 77 13.89 1.34 14.15
CA ASP A 77 14.74 0.85 13.06
C ASP A 77 14.00 -0.17 12.17
N LEU A 78 13.17 -1.02 12.81
CA LEU A 78 12.33 -1.96 12.09
C LEU A 78 11.21 -1.26 11.34
N TYR A 79 10.60 -0.22 11.95
CA TYR A 79 9.48 0.52 11.37
C TYR A 79 9.82 1.17 10.04
N GLU A 80 11.03 1.70 9.92
CA GLU A 80 11.52 2.33 8.69
C GLU A 80 11.71 1.33 7.54
N ARG A 81 11.96 0.07 7.90
CA ARG A 81 12.19 -1.03 6.95
C ARG A 81 10.92 -1.78 6.58
N LEU A 82 9.76 -1.46 7.18
CA LEU A 82 8.52 -2.19 6.93
C LEU A 82 7.89 -1.81 5.59
N MET A 83 7.68 -2.82 4.76
CA MET A 83 7.00 -2.73 3.48
C MET A 83 5.73 -3.57 3.52
N ALA A 84 4.58 -2.94 3.78
CA ALA A 84 3.30 -3.62 3.65
C ALA A 84 2.98 -3.85 2.17
N PHE A 85 2.54 -5.06 1.84
CA PHE A 85 2.08 -5.40 0.50
C PHE A 85 0.65 -5.93 0.55
N ASP A 86 -0.18 -5.40 -0.33
CA ASP A 86 -1.58 -5.84 -0.48
C ASP A 86 -2.14 -5.43 -1.85
N GLY A 87 -3.21 -6.09 -2.27
CA GLY A 87 -3.97 -5.81 -3.48
C GLY A 87 -5.35 -5.25 -3.17
N SER A 88 -5.78 -4.24 -3.92
CA SER A 88 -7.14 -3.73 -3.81
C SER A 88 -7.82 -3.58 -5.16
N TYR A 89 -9.12 -3.91 -5.20
CA TYR A 89 -9.89 -3.91 -6.44
C TYR A 89 -10.55 -2.56 -6.68
N PHE A 90 -10.44 -2.09 -7.93
CA PHE A 90 -11.08 -0.86 -8.41
C PHE A 90 -12.04 -1.22 -9.54
N ARG A 91 -13.29 -0.78 -9.42
CA ARG A 91 -14.30 -1.00 -10.45
C ARG A 91 -13.95 -0.22 -11.71
N VAL A 92 -14.17 -0.83 -12.85
CA VAL A 92 -13.97 -0.22 -14.16
C VAL A 92 -15.21 -0.46 -15.02
N PRO A 93 -15.43 0.36 -16.07
CA PRO A 93 -16.54 0.14 -16.99
C PRO A 93 -16.51 -1.26 -17.63
N ALA A 94 -17.68 -1.80 -17.95
CA ALA A 94 -17.82 -3.14 -18.53
C ALA A 94 -17.04 -3.32 -19.86
N GLN A 95 -16.77 -2.21 -20.56
CA GLN A 95 -15.99 -2.17 -21.80
C GLN A 95 -14.50 -2.46 -21.61
N VAL A 96 -14.00 -2.45 -20.38
CA VAL A 96 -12.60 -2.78 -20.06
C VAL A 96 -12.47 -4.31 -20.06
N TRP A 97 -12.37 -4.90 -21.26
CA TRP A 97 -12.43 -6.35 -21.50
C TRP A 97 -11.29 -7.14 -20.83
N TRP A 98 -10.13 -6.54 -20.65
CA TRP A 98 -8.95 -7.14 -20.02
C TRP A 98 -9.01 -7.14 -18.47
N ALA A 99 -9.98 -6.42 -17.88
CA ALA A 99 -10.15 -6.38 -16.44
C ALA A 99 -10.81 -7.65 -15.90
N LEU A 100 -10.47 -8.00 -14.67
CA LEU A 100 -11.04 -9.14 -13.94
C LEU A 100 -12.57 -9.06 -13.88
N ARG A 101 -13.22 -10.18 -14.05
CA ARG A 101 -14.65 -10.29 -13.79
C ARG A 101 -14.91 -10.29 -12.28
N GLU A 102 -15.85 -9.46 -11.84
CA GLU A 102 -16.27 -9.47 -10.44
C GLU A 102 -16.94 -10.82 -10.14
N LYS A 103 -16.52 -11.48 -9.05
CA LYS A 103 -17.18 -12.68 -8.55
C LYS A 103 -18.51 -12.29 -7.89
N SER A 104 -19.51 -11.99 -8.69
CA SER A 104 -20.85 -11.59 -8.24
C SER A 104 -21.89 -12.59 -8.69
N LYS A 105 -22.95 -12.76 -7.88
CA LYS A 105 -24.16 -13.50 -8.28
C LYS A 105 -25.08 -12.68 -9.22
N SER A 106 -24.68 -11.48 -9.60
CA SER A 106 -25.43 -10.61 -10.52
C SER A 106 -25.46 -11.19 -11.94
N ARG A 107 -26.55 -10.97 -12.67
CA ARG A 107 -26.71 -11.37 -14.08
C ARG A 107 -25.65 -10.77 -15.01
N VAL A 108 -25.14 -9.58 -14.67
CA VAL A 108 -24.05 -8.91 -15.39
C VAL A 108 -22.94 -8.66 -14.38
N PRO A 109 -21.90 -9.50 -14.33
CA PRO A 109 -20.77 -9.28 -13.42
C PRO A 109 -20.03 -7.99 -13.83
N GLY A 110 -19.74 -7.15 -12.84
CA GLY A 110 -18.89 -5.96 -13.01
C GLY A 110 -17.48 -6.35 -13.44
N ARG A 111 -16.73 -5.35 -13.90
CA ARG A 111 -15.29 -5.46 -14.18
C ARG A 111 -14.50 -4.70 -13.14
N GLN A 112 -13.32 -5.23 -12.80
CA GLN A 112 -12.44 -4.62 -11.81
C GLN A 112 -10.98 -4.84 -12.15
N VAL A 113 -10.13 -3.90 -11.79
CA VAL A 113 -8.67 -4.00 -11.91
C VAL A 113 -8.10 -4.09 -10.50
N ARG A 114 -7.14 -4.98 -10.27
CA ARG A 114 -6.44 -5.04 -9.00
C ARG A 114 -5.20 -4.16 -9.05
N LEU A 115 -5.12 -3.20 -8.16
CA LEU A 115 -3.92 -2.45 -7.84
C LEU A 115 -3.17 -3.19 -6.74
N ASN A 116 -1.97 -3.67 -7.04
CA ASN A 116 -1.03 -4.21 -6.06
C ASN A 116 -0.07 -3.09 -5.65
N LEU A 117 0.15 -2.92 -4.37
CA LEU A 117 0.88 -1.79 -3.83
C LEU A 117 1.95 -2.24 -2.82
N HIS A 118 3.15 -1.71 -2.98
CA HIS A 118 4.17 -1.68 -1.93
C HIS A 118 4.02 -0.37 -1.16
N TYR A 119 3.74 -0.47 0.14
CA TYR A 119 3.50 0.67 1.01
C TYR A 119 4.48 0.67 2.17
N CYS A 120 5.37 1.66 2.21
CA CYS A 120 6.31 1.79 3.30
C CYS A 120 5.63 2.42 4.52
N THR A 121 5.66 1.73 5.64
CA THR A 121 5.06 2.23 6.89
C THR A 121 5.88 3.37 7.48
N GLY A 122 7.21 3.34 7.32
CA GLY A 122 8.14 4.35 7.79
C GLY A 122 7.86 5.74 7.20
N THR A 123 7.64 5.83 5.90
CA THR A 123 7.26 7.10 5.24
C THR A 123 5.75 7.32 5.22
N GLY A 124 4.95 6.23 5.36
CA GLY A 124 3.50 6.21 5.22
C GLY A 124 3.00 6.54 3.83
N ASN A 125 3.75 6.13 2.83
CA ASN A 125 3.48 6.42 1.44
C ASN A 125 3.73 5.21 0.54
N PRO A 126 3.14 5.18 -0.68
CA PRO A 126 3.41 4.15 -1.65
C PRO A 126 4.85 4.21 -2.15
N ALA A 127 5.51 3.06 -2.23
CA ALA A 127 6.88 2.91 -2.73
C ALA A 127 6.93 2.25 -4.11
N GLY A 128 5.90 1.51 -4.50
CA GLY A 128 5.81 0.86 -5.80
C GLY A 128 4.42 0.33 -6.07
N LEU A 129 4.10 0.12 -7.34
CA LEU A 129 2.80 -0.40 -7.75
C LEU A 129 2.90 -1.33 -8.95
N SER A 130 1.89 -2.19 -9.10
CA SER A 130 1.57 -2.88 -10.35
C SER A 130 0.07 -3.09 -10.46
N ILE A 131 -0.43 -3.29 -11.69
CA ILE A 131 -1.84 -3.62 -11.92
C ILE A 131 -1.98 -5.06 -12.41
N SER A 132 -3.10 -5.68 -12.09
CA SER A 132 -3.45 -7.00 -12.60
C SER A 132 -4.87 -7.00 -13.16
N GLY A 133 -5.00 -7.47 -14.40
CA GLY A 133 -6.25 -7.81 -15.07
C GLY A 133 -6.47 -9.32 -15.14
N GLU A 134 -7.26 -9.80 -16.12
CA GLU A 134 -7.68 -11.21 -16.24
C GLU A 134 -6.47 -12.15 -16.43
N ASP A 135 -5.49 -11.75 -17.25
CA ASP A 135 -4.25 -12.49 -17.51
C ASP A 135 -3.04 -11.96 -16.72
N GLY A 136 -3.32 -11.15 -15.66
CA GLY A 136 -2.28 -10.51 -14.88
C GLY A 136 -1.76 -11.37 -13.74
N ASP A 137 -0.65 -10.91 -13.14
CA ASP A 137 -0.03 -11.59 -12.00
C ASP A 137 -0.97 -11.78 -10.83
N SER A 138 -0.83 -12.89 -10.12
CA SER A 138 -1.38 -13.08 -8.78
C SER A 138 -0.71 -12.12 -7.78
N GLU A 139 -1.28 -11.95 -6.59
CA GLU A 139 -0.63 -11.16 -5.53
C GLU A 139 0.74 -11.70 -5.16
N ALA A 140 0.86 -13.04 -5.11
CA ALA A 140 2.12 -13.72 -4.84
C ALA A 140 3.20 -13.51 -5.92
N GLN A 141 2.81 -13.23 -7.15
CA GLN A 141 3.74 -12.86 -8.23
C GLN A 141 4.03 -11.35 -8.23
N ALA A 142 3.02 -10.55 -7.95
CA ALA A 142 3.15 -9.10 -7.97
C ALA A 142 4.13 -8.56 -6.93
N ILE A 143 4.16 -9.14 -5.71
CA ILE A 143 5.10 -8.76 -4.66
C ILE A 143 6.57 -8.95 -5.10
N LEU A 144 6.82 -9.92 -5.99
CA LEU A 144 8.17 -10.28 -6.42
C LEU A 144 8.73 -9.40 -7.54
N LYS A 145 7.93 -8.49 -8.10
CA LYS A 145 8.40 -7.59 -9.16
C LYS A 145 9.45 -6.61 -8.67
N THR A 146 9.37 -6.23 -7.40
CA THR A 146 10.30 -5.26 -6.82
C THR A 146 10.65 -5.69 -5.40
N ILE A 147 11.73 -6.46 -5.26
CA ILE A 147 12.31 -6.79 -3.95
C ILE A 147 13.42 -5.78 -3.68
N ILE A 148 13.32 -5.09 -2.57
CA ILE A 148 14.30 -4.12 -2.10
C ILE A 148 15.06 -4.76 -0.95
N GLN A 149 16.39 -4.77 -1.05
CA GLN A 149 17.26 -5.30 -0.01
C GLN A 149 16.99 -4.63 1.34
N ASP A 150 17.21 -5.36 2.43
CA ASP A 150 17.05 -4.94 3.82
C ASP A 150 15.63 -4.55 4.26
N MET A 151 14.63 -4.62 3.36
CA MET A 151 13.24 -4.37 3.71
C MET A 151 12.57 -5.61 4.32
N ILE A 152 11.56 -5.37 5.18
CA ILE A 152 10.75 -6.40 5.81
C ILE A 152 9.37 -6.37 5.17
N TYR A 153 9.06 -7.36 4.35
CA TYR A 153 7.77 -7.48 3.66
C TYR A 153 6.70 -8.04 4.59
N VAL A 154 5.60 -7.33 4.73
CA VAL A 154 4.47 -7.72 5.58
C VAL A 154 3.24 -7.91 4.70
N ALA A 155 2.68 -9.12 4.69
CA ALA A 155 1.54 -9.43 3.85
C ALA A 155 0.57 -10.44 4.48
N ASP A 156 -0.67 -10.46 3.96
CA ASP A 156 -1.67 -11.45 4.35
C ASP A 156 -1.51 -12.75 3.55
N ARG A 157 -2.28 -13.74 3.92
CA ARG A 157 -2.28 -15.14 3.43
C ARG A 157 -2.37 -15.28 1.91
N GLY A 158 -3.01 -14.35 1.20
CA GLY A 158 -3.15 -14.37 -0.28
C GLY A 158 -1.84 -14.18 -1.04
N VAL A 159 -0.82 -13.62 -0.38
CA VAL A 159 0.49 -13.32 -0.96
C VAL A 159 1.49 -14.45 -0.79
N PHE A 160 1.26 -15.36 0.16
CA PHE A 160 2.20 -16.42 0.46
C PHE A 160 2.39 -17.37 -0.72
N SER A 161 3.67 -17.66 -1.04
CA SER A 161 4.08 -18.74 -1.92
C SER A 161 5.51 -19.20 -1.57
N PHE A 162 5.83 -20.46 -1.81
CA PHE A 162 7.20 -21.00 -1.58
C PHE A 162 8.24 -20.25 -2.41
N THR A 163 7.94 -19.99 -3.68
CA THR A 163 8.80 -19.16 -4.55
C THR A 163 8.96 -17.75 -3.99
N GLY A 164 7.89 -17.18 -3.40
CA GLY A 164 7.91 -15.87 -2.77
C GLY A 164 8.90 -15.78 -1.62
N VAL A 165 8.80 -16.72 -0.68
CA VAL A 165 9.71 -16.83 0.46
C VAL A 165 11.16 -16.96 -0.02
N GLN A 166 11.42 -17.88 -0.96
CA GLN A 166 12.76 -18.11 -1.50
C GLN A 166 13.36 -16.86 -2.16
N ARG A 167 12.58 -16.14 -2.97
CA ARG A 167 13.07 -14.96 -3.70
C ARG A 167 13.28 -13.76 -2.78
N ILE A 168 12.45 -13.59 -1.75
CA ILE A 168 12.62 -12.50 -0.77
C ILE A 168 13.93 -12.72 0.00
N VAL A 169 14.16 -13.91 0.53
CA VAL A 169 15.39 -14.24 1.27
C VAL A 169 16.63 -14.18 0.37
N ALA A 170 16.55 -14.70 -0.87
CA ALA A 170 17.63 -14.60 -1.84
C ALA A 170 17.95 -13.14 -2.24
N GLY A 171 16.97 -12.24 -2.16
CA GLY A 171 17.13 -10.80 -2.37
C GLY A 171 17.65 -10.05 -1.13
N SER A 172 18.12 -10.74 -0.09
CA SER A 172 18.58 -10.16 1.18
C SER A 172 17.50 -9.25 1.81
N ALA A 173 16.24 -9.62 1.69
CA ALA A 173 15.10 -8.99 2.34
C ALA A 173 14.46 -9.99 3.30
N HIS A 174 13.60 -9.49 4.19
CA HIS A 174 12.91 -10.28 5.20
C HIS A 174 11.41 -10.28 4.98
N PHE A 175 10.71 -11.19 5.64
CA PHE A 175 9.27 -11.24 5.56
C PHE A 175 8.59 -11.59 6.89
N VAL A 176 7.36 -11.09 7.07
CA VAL A 176 6.42 -11.53 8.10
C VAL A 176 5.06 -11.74 7.42
N PHE A 177 4.74 -12.97 7.11
CA PHE A 177 3.52 -13.34 6.39
C PHE A 177 2.54 -14.08 7.28
N ARG A 178 1.26 -13.79 7.09
CA ARG A 178 0.23 -14.64 7.65
C ARG A 178 0.05 -15.88 6.78
N LEU A 179 -0.06 -17.05 7.43
CA LEU A 179 -0.31 -18.32 6.76
C LEU A 179 -1.77 -18.76 6.83
N ASN A 180 -2.16 -19.56 5.85
CA ASN A 180 -3.33 -20.43 5.94
C ASN A 180 -3.02 -21.66 6.79
N GLY A 181 -4.06 -22.30 7.36
CA GLY A 181 -3.92 -23.54 8.11
C GLY A 181 -3.34 -24.72 7.32
N GLU A 182 -3.49 -24.69 6.00
CA GLU A 182 -3.10 -25.79 5.10
C GLU A 182 -1.58 -25.87 4.80
N VAL A 183 -0.82 -24.82 5.11
CA VAL A 183 0.64 -24.83 4.84
C VAL A 183 1.33 -25.70 5.89
N GLY A 184 1.98 -26.78 5.45
CA GLY A 184 2.71 -27.70 6.30
C GLY A 184 3.96 -27.05 6.94
N PHE A 185 4.25 -27.41 8.18
CA PHE A 185 5.43 -26.96 8.93
C PHE A 185 5.97 -28.10 9.79
N THR A 186 7.26 -28.36 9.69
CA THR A 186 7.98 -29.31 10.54
C THR A 186 8.77 -28.53 11.57
N CYS A 187 8.40 -28.68 12.83
CA CYS A 187 9.08 -28.04 13.95
C CYS A 187 10.41 -28.75 14.26
N GLU A 188 11.48 -27.99 14.37
CA GLU A 188 12.80 -28.46 14.81
C GLU A 188 13.04 -28.13 16.31
N SER A 189 12.62 -26.94 16.73
CA SER A 189 12.76 -26.47 18.11
C SER A 189 11.64 -25.49 18.45
N GLU A 190 11.36 -25.41 19.77
CA GLU A 190 10.43 -24.43 20.34
C GLU A 190 11.18 -23.42 21.19
N ASN A 191 10.87 -22.15 21.04
CA ASN A 191 11.40 -21.08 21.86
C ASN A 191 10.53 -20.90 23.12
N PRO A 192 11.13 -20.73 24.30
CA PRO A 192 10.37 -20.41 25.51
C PRO A 192 9.74 -19.01 25.36
N LEU A 193 8.46 -18.91 25.70
CA LEU A 193 7.77 -17.63 25.71
C LEU A 193 8.15 -16.80 26.93
N THR A 194 8.51 -15.54 26.71
CA THR A 194 8.71 -14.55 27.76
C THR A 194 7.37 -14.06 28.31
N ASP A 195 7.38 -13.38 29.46
CA ASP A 195 6.19 -12.73 30.01
C ASP A 195 5.65 -11.65 29.05
N GLN A 196 6.55 -10.98 28.36
CA GLN A 196 6.21 -9.96 27.36
C GLN A 196 5.52 -10.57 26.12
N ASP A 197 5.96 -11.74 25.66
CA ASP A 197 5.30 -12.49 24.59
C ASP A 197 3.87 -12.88 24.99
N ARG A 198 3.68 -13.42 26.19
CA ARG A 198 2.36 -13.79 26.73
C ARG A 198 1.43 -12.60 26.86
N GLN A 199 1.92 -11.46 27.37
CA GLN A 199 1.16 -10.22 27.46
C GLN A 199 0.70 -9.69 26.09
N HIS A 200 1.47 -9.95 25.02
CA HIS A 200 1.13 -9.59 23.65
C HIS A 200 0.30 -10.66 22.93
N GLY A 201 -0.07 -11.72 23.62
CA GLY A 201 -0.93 -12.78 23.11
C GLY A 201 -0.22 -13.80 22.23
N VAL A 202 1.10 -13.93 22.34
CA VAL A 202 1.84 -15.02 21.70
C VAL A 202 1.47 -16.32 22.40
N LEU A 203 1.06 -17.33 21.64
CA LEU A 203 0.64 -18.64 22.10
C LEU A 203 1.73 -19.70 21.91
N SER A 204 2.48 -19.62 20.82
CA SER A 204 3.62 -20.49 20.56
C SER A 204 4.63 -19.81 19.65
N ASP A 205 5.88 -20.26 19.74
CA ASP A 205 7.01 -19.77 18.96
C ASP A 205 7.90 -20.97 18.59
N ARG A 206 7.94 -21.30 17.31
CA ARG A 206 8.58 -22.53 16.81
C ARG A 206 9.51 -22.20 15.64
N ILE A 207 10.66 -22.85 15.61
CA ILE A 207 11.62 -22.78 14.51
C ILE A 207 11.62 -24.11 13.77
N GLY A 208 11.70 -24.07 12.45
CA GLY A 208 11.69 -25.29 11.64
C GLY A 208 11.67 -25.00 10.14
N TYR A 209 11.01 -25.85 9.38
CA TYR A 209 10.97 -25.80 7.94
C TYR A 209 9.54 -25.95 7.41
N LEU A 210 9.28 -25.28 6.28
CA LEU A 210 8.04 -25.48 5.57
C LEU A 210 8.00 -26.88 4.94
N THR A 211 6.83 -27.49 4.92
CA THR A 211 6.60 -28.79 4.30
C THR A 211 5.86 -28.61 2.99
N GLY A 212 6.46 -29.06 1.92
CA GLY A 212 5.88 -29.05 0.57
C GLY A 212 5.41 -30.44 0.15
N SER A 213 4.96 -30.53 -1.10
CA SER A 213 4.64 -31.78 -1.78
C SER A 213 5.62 -32.02 -2.92
N ASN A 214 5.61 -33.23 -3.50
CA ASN A 214 6.44 -33.56 -4.67
C ASN A 214 6.17 -32.62 -5.87
N ARG A 215 4.95 -32.08 -6.00
CA ARG A 215 4.58 -31.13 -7.06
C ARG A 215 4.97 -29.70 -6.75
N HIS A 216 5.02 -29.35 -5.46
CA HIS A 216 5.32 -28.02 -4.95
C HIS A 216 6.31 -28.15 -3.79
N PRO A 217 7.61 -28.35 -4.07
CA PRO A 217 8.61 -28.51 -3.03
C PRO A 217 8.76 -27.21 -2.23
N ALA A 218 8.83 -27.35 -0.91
CA ALA A 218 9.12 -26.23 -0.04
C ALA A 218 10.61 -25.85 -0.14
N PRO A 219 10.95 -24.56 0.03
CA PRO A 219 12.35 -24.14 0.07
C PRO A 219 13.03 -24.65 1.35
N SER A 220 14.30 -25.07 1.22
CA SER A 220 15.13 -25.45 2.37
C SER A 220 15.64 -24.25 3.14
N ILE A 221 14.70 -23.41 3.61
CA ILE A 221 14.98 -22.20 4.38
C ILE A 221 14.45 -22.43 5.79
N LYS A 222 15.30 -22.19 6.81
CA LYS A 222 14.88 -22.21 8.20
C LYS A 222 13.97 -21.01 8.46
N VAL A 223 12.80 -21.26 8.96
CA VAL A 223 11.76 -20.24 9.22
C VAL A 223 11.22 -20.39 10.63
N ARG A 224 10.59 -19.34 11.11
CA ARG A 224 9.98 -19.26 12.42
C ARG A 224 8.48 -19.08 12.27
N GLU A 225 7.73 -19.91 12.98
CA GLU A 225 6.28 -19.88 13.04
C GLU A 225 5.82 -19.39 14.41
N ILE A 226 4.98 -18.37 14.41
CA ILE A 226 4.45 -17.78 15.64
C ILE A 226 2.92 -17.83 15.59
N LEU A 227 2.32 -18.35 16.64
CA LEU A 227 0.87 -18.27 16.84
C LEU A 227 0.54 -17.13 17.79
N ILE A 228 -0.37 -16.27 17.37
CA ILE A 228 -0.82 -15.12 18.18
C ILE A 228 -2.33 -15.20 18.34
N ALA A 229 -2.82 -15.00 19.56
CA ALA A 229 -4.24 -14.95 19.86
C ALA A 229 -4.94 -13.90 18.98
N ASN A 230 -6.07 -14.30 18.41
CA ASN A 230 -6.90 -13.42 17.60
C ASN A 230 -8.10 -12.93 18.45
N PRO A 231 -8.11 -11.68 18.91
CA PRO A 231 -9.19 -11.18 19.76
C PRO A 231 -10.58 -11.22 19.11
N ASN A 232 -10.63 -11.18 17.78
CA ASN A 232 -11.89 -11.20 17.03
C ASN A 232 -12.39 -12.63 16.73
N ASN A 233 -11.52 -13.63 16.86
CA ASN A 233 -11.86 -15.04 16.67
C ASN A 233 -10.89 -15.90 17.51
N PRO A 234 -11.20 -16.15 18.79
CA PRO A 234 -10.33 -16.91 19.70
C PRO A 234 -9.97 -18.31 19.22
N ASP A 235 -10.88 -18.96 18.50
CA ASP A 235 -10.70 -20.33 17.99
C ASP A 235 -9.76 -20.40 16.78
N GLN A 236 -9.41 -19.25 16.19
CA GLN A 236 -8.53 -19.17 15.02
C GLN A 236 -7.39 -18.18 15.28
N PRO A 237 -6.30 -18.60 15.93
CA PRO A 237 -5.15 -17.75 16.14
C PRO A 237 -4.53 -17.31 14.81
N LEU A 238 -3.87 -16.18 14.83
CA LEU A 238 -3.07 -15.71 13.71
C LEU A 238 -1.78 -16.53 13.65
N ARG A 239 -1.55 -17.17 12.52
CA ARG A 239 -0.35 -17.95 12.24
C ARG A 239 0.58 -17.12 11.37
N LEU A 240 1.70 -16.68 11.93
CA LEU A 240 2.72 -15.88 11.27
C LEU A 240 3.93 -16.71 10.93
N LEU A 241 4.52 -16.45 9.78
CA LEU A 241 5.78 -17.04 9.30
C LEU A 241 6.78 -15.95 9.01
N THR A 242 8.05 -16.17 9.39
CA THR A 242 9.15 -15.24 9.14
C THR A 242 10.48 -15.98 8.98
N ASP A 243 11.45 -15.35 8.33
CA ASP A 243 12.87 -15.75 8.33
C ASP A 243 13.68 -15.06 9.45
N MET A 244 13.07 -14.13 10.20
CA MET A 244 13.71 -13.38 11.28
C MET A 244 13.71 -14.21 12.57
N LEU A 245 14.79 -14.94 12.79
CA LEU A 245 14.87 -15.95 13.88
C LEU A 245 15.15 -15.34 15.25
N ASP A 246 15.83 -14.18 15.32
CA ASP A 246 16.41 -13.63 16.54
C ASP A 246 15.55 -12.57 17.23
N LEU A 247 14.51 -12.03 16.53
CA LEU A 247 13.64 -11.01 17.12
C LEU A 247 12.70 -11.60 18.19
N PRO A 248 12.37 -10.84 19.26
CA PRO A 248 11.31 -11.25 20.19
C PRO A 248 9.98 -11.54 19.47
N ALA A 249 9.26 -12.60 19.87
CA ALA A 249 8.05 -13.03 19.18
C ALA A 249 6.94 -11.94 19.18
N TYR A 250 6.82 -11.19 20.28
CA TYR A 250 5.86 -10.08 20.36
C TYR A 250 6.16 -8.97 19.34
N ILE A 251 7.44 -8.71 19.03
CA ILE A 251 7.84 -7.71 18.00
C ILE A 251 7.32 -8.14 16.64
N LEU A 252 7.41 -9.41 16.27
CA LEU A 252 6.88 -9.93 15.01
C LEU A 252 5.35 -9.74 14.91
N GLY A 253 4.65 -9.86 16.02
CA GLY A 253 3.23 -9.50 16.12
C GLY A 253 2.97 -8.00 15.93
N LEU A 254 3.85 -7.14 16.44
CA LEU A 254 3.78 -5.69 16.21
C LEU A 254 4.04 -5.33 14.75
N ILE A 255 5.05 -5.97 14.13
CA ILE A 255 5.35 -5.85 12.70
C ILE A 255 4.12 -6.20 11.87
N TYR A 256 3.52 -7.37 12.09
CA TYR A 256 2.36 -7.80 11.31
C TYR A 256 1.17 -6.83 11.44
N ARG A 257 0.97 -6.23 12.58
CA ARG A 257 -0.08 -5.22 12.78
C ARG A 257 0.08 -3.99 11.87
N GLN A 258 1.30 -3.66 11.47
CA GLN A 258 1.54 -2.52 10.57
C GLN A 258 0.98 -2.75 9.16
N ARG A 259 0.71 -3.99 8.77
CA ARG A 259 0.02 -4.31 7.52
C ARG A 259 -1.30 -3.54 7.36
N TRP A 260 -2.00 -3.28 8.46
CA TRP A 260 -3.26 -2.54 8.42
C TRP A 260 -3.13 -1.11 7.84
N THR A 261 -1.95 -0.54 7.85
CA THR A 261 -1.71 0.81 7.32
C THR A 261 -2.01 0.91 5.83
N ILE A 262 -1.72 -0.14 5.05
CA ILE A 262 -2.02 -0.15 3.61
C ILE A 262 -3.53 -0.20 3.33
N GLU A 263 -4.32 -0.88 4.18
CA GLU A 263 -5.78 -0.89 4.06
C GLU A 263 -6.39 0.50 4.32
N LEU A 264 -5.82 1.24 5.28
CA LEU A 264 -6.20 2.63 5.53
C LEU A 264 -5.85 3.53 4.34
N PHE A 265 -4.70 3.31 3.71
CA PHE A 265 -4.31 4.02 2.50
C PHE A 265 -5.26 3.72 1.33
N PHE A 266 -5.60 2.45 1.07
CA PHE A 266 -6.58 2.11 0.03
C PHE A 266 -7.95 2.73 0.27
N ARG A 267 -8.40 2.77 1.54
CA ARG A 267 -9.64 3.46 1.91
C ARG A 267 -9.55 4.95 1.61
N TRP A 268 -8.43 5.59 1.96
CA TRP A 268 -8.19 6.99 1.64
C TRP A 268 -8.23 7.22 0.12
N LEU A 269 -7.53 6.42 -0.64
CA LEU A 269 -7.48 6.55 -2.10
C LEU A 269 -8.86 6.42 -2.73
N LYS A 270 -9.66 5.43 -2.33
CA LYS A 270 -11.00 5.18 -2.88
C LYS A 270 -12.01 6.25 -2.48
N VAL A 271 -12.07 6.57 -1.20
CA VAL A 271 -13.15 7.41 -0.63
C VAL A 271 -12.81 8.89 -0.75
N TYR A 272 -11.62 9.28 -0.32
CA TYR A 272 -11.29 10.70 -0.18
C TYR A 272 -10.59 11.29 -1.41
N ALA A 273 -9.71 10.57 -2.04
CA ALA A 273 -9.14 10.98 -3.32
C ALA A 273 -10.12 10.72 -4.48
N ASN A 274 -11.26 10.07 -4.21
CA ASN A 274 -12.31 9.76 -5.18
C ASN A 274 -11.77 9.09 -6.46
N PHE A 275 -10.81 8.18 -6.27
CA PHE A 275 -10.09 7.51 -7.34
C PHE A 275 -10.85 6.29 -7.86
N GLU A 276 -12.16 6.46 -8.14
CA GLU A 276 -13.01 5.42 -8.69
C GLU A 276 -13.25 5.54 -10.20
N HIS A 277 -12.91 6.72 -10.77
CA HIS A 277 -13.14 6.99 -12.19
C HIS A 277 -11.85 6.86 -13.00
N MET A 278 -11.79 5.82 -13.83
CA MET A 278 -10.71 5.64 -14.78
C MET A 278 -10.90 6.54 -15.99
N ILE A 279 -9.88 7.32 -16.31
CA ILE A 279 -9.86 8.22 -17.49
C ILE A 279 -9.52 7.50 -18.78
N SER A 280 -9.11 6.23 -18.71
CA SER A 280 -8.75 5.39 -19.85
C SER A 280 -9.33 3.98 -19.67
N HIS A 281 -9.59 3.30 -20.79
CA HIS A 281 -9.98 1.88 -20.83
C HIS A 281 -8.83 0.97 -21.30
N ASN A 282 -7.74 1.53 -21.75
CA ASN A 282 -6.55 0.81 -22.19
C ASN A 282 -5.69 0.43 -20.97
N PRO A 283 -5.06 -0.77 -20.92
CA PRO A 283 -4.21 -1.19 -19.79
C PRO A 283 -3.14 -0.18 -19.43
N ARG A 284 -2.36 0.29 -20.39
CA ARG A 284 -1.30 1.30 -20.16
C ARG A 284 -1.86 2.61 -19.62
N GLY A 285 -3.00 3.05 -20.12
CA GLY A 285 -3.65 4.27 -19.67
C GLY A 285 -4.20 4.15 -18.24
N VAL A 286 -4.73 3.00 -17.87
CA VAL A 286 -5.16 2.71 -16.49
C VAL A 286 -3.94 2.67 -15.56
N GLU A 287 -2.86 2.00 -15.96
CA GLU A 287 -1.63 1.95 -15.19
C GLU A 287 -1.00 3.33 -15.02
N THR A 288 -0.92 4.10 -16.10
CA THR A 288 -0.46 5.51 -16.07
C THR A 288 -1.29 6.32 -15.08
N TRP A 289 -2.61 6.12 -15.04
CA TRP A 289 -3.49 6.84 -14.11
C TRP A 289 -3.22 6.46 -12.64
N PHE A 290 -2.91 5.21 -12.35
CA PHE A 290 -2.45 4.81 -11.01
C PHE A 290 -1.09 5.42 -10.66
N TYR A 291 -0.13 5.46 -11.59
CA TYR A 291 1.13 6.17 -11.36
C TYR A 291 0.91 7.65 -11.07
N VAL A 292 0.05 8.31 -11.82
CA VAL A 292 -0.32 9.73 -11.58
C VAL A 292 -0.86 9.92 -10.16
N ALA A 293 -1.75 9.03 -9.71
CA ALA A 293 -2.30 9.11 -8.36
C ALA A 293 -1.23 8.90 -7.28
N MET A 294 -0.32 7.93 -7.47
CA MET A 294 0.76 7.69 -6.51
C MET A 294 1.76 8.86 -6.50
N ILE A 295 2.17 9.34 -7.65
CA ILE A 295 3.06 10.50 -7.77
C ILE A 295 2.40 11.75 -7.16
N GLY A 296 1.12 12.00 -7.46
CA GLY A 296 0.36 13.09 -6.84
C GLY A 296 0.30 12.99 -5.32
N THR A 297 0.11 11.76 -4.80
CA THR A 297 0.14 11.49 -3.36
C THR A 297 1.49 11.82 -2.74
N LEU A 298 2.60 11.41 -3.37
CA LEU A 298 3.95 11.69 -2.89
C LEU A 298 4.26 13.19 -2.94
N LEU A 299 3.93 13.87 -4.04
CA LEU A 299 4.09 15.32 -4.17
C LEU A 299 3.27 16.07 -3.10
N MET A 300 2.04 15.66 -2.84
CA MET A 300 1.23 16.21 -1.75
C MET A 300 1.91 16.02 -0.40
N SER A 301 2.41 14.81 -0.13
CA SER A 301 3.09 14.52 1.14
C SER A 301 4.38 15.32 1.31
N LEU A 302 5.18 15.48 0.24
CA LEU A 302 6.37 16.32 0.23
C LEU A 302 6.04 17.79 0.43
N TYR A 303 5.04 18.30 -0.26
CA TYR A 303 4.65 19.72 -0.20
C TYR A 303 4.02 20.08 1.15
N THR A 304 3.11 19.25 1.65
CA THR A 304 2.38 19.53 2.91
C THR A 304 3.11 19.04 4.15
N GLN A 305 4.19 18.27 4.00
CA GLN A 305 4.88 17.55 5.08
C GLN A 305 3.92 16.68 5.93
N GLN A 306 2.84 16.20 5.28
CA GLN A 306 1.78 15.43 5.92
C GLN A 306 1.59 14.08 5.25
N GLU A 307 1.09 13.12 6.03
CA GLU A 307 0.61 11.86 5.46
C GLU A 307 -0.59 12.08 4.54
N PRO A 308 -0.82 11.17 3.57
CA PRO A 308 -2.05 11.15 2.80
C PRO A 308 -3.27 11.18 3.71
N SER A 309 -4.06 12.22 3.58
CA SER A 309 -5.24 12.45 4.42
C SER A 309 -6.24 13.33 3.70
N THR A 310 -7.48 13.32 4.16
CA THR A 310 -8.52 14.21 3.65
C THR A 310 -8.11 15.69 3.74
N TYR A 311 -7.49 16.07 4.86
CA TYR A 311 -7.09 17.47 5.07
C TYR A 311 -5.96 17.89 4.12
N ALA A 312 -4.91 17.07 3.97
CA ALA A 312 -3.82 17.34 3.05
C ALA A 312 -4.33 17.40 1.59
N PHE A 313 -5.22 16.49 1.22
CA PHE A 313 -5.80 16.46 -0.12
C PHE A 313 -6.69 17.68 -0.40
N THR A 314 -7.53 18.07 0.57
CA THR A 314 -8.36 19.29 0.47
C THR A 314 -7.49 20.54 0.38
N ALA A 315 -6.43 20.64 1.20
CA ALA A 315 -5.50 21.75 1.12
C ALA A 315 -4.85 21.87 -0.27
N MET A 316 -4.35 20.75 -0.82
CA MET A 316 -3.81 20.74 -2.18
C MET A 316 -4.83 21.18 -3.24
N ARG A 317 -6.08 20.74 -3.12
CA ARG A 317 -7.16 21.18 -4.04
C ARG A 317 -7.39 22.69 -3.98
N LEU A 318 -7.45 23.26 -2.77
CA LEU A 318 -7.64 24.70 -2.59
C LEU A 318 -6.47 25.50 -3.15
N ILE A 319 -5.25 25.03 -2.96
CA ILE A 319 -4.03 25.66 -3.48
C ILE A 319 -4.00 25.60 -5.02
N ILE A 320 -4.21 24.41 -5.59
CA ILE A 320 -4.18 24.20 -7.05
C ILE A 320 -5.30 24.98 -7.75
N SER A 321 -6.46 25.13 -7.10
CA SER A 321 -7.57 25.94 -7.64
C SER A 321 -7.42 27.45 -7.42
N GLY A 322 -6.33 27.89 -6.77
CA GLY A 322 -6.09 29.31 -6.47
C GLY A 322 -7.00 29.90 -5.38
N GLN A 323 -7.73 29.06 -4.64
CA GLN A 323 -8.63 29.48 -3.56
C GLN A 323 -7.92 29.77 -2.24
N ALA A 324 -6.72 29.23 -2.04
CA ALA A 324 -5.89 29.46 -0.87
C ALA A 324 -4.41 29.42 -1.25
N ARG A 325 -3.57 30.03 -0.43
CA ARG A 325 -2.12 29.87 -0.47
C ARG A 325 -1.69 28.86 0.59
N TYR A 326 -0.47 28.30 0.44
CA TYR A 326 0.06 27.37 1.42
C TYR A 326 0.12 27.98 2.82
N GLU A 327 0.57 29.23 2.91
CA GLU A 327 0.73 29.98 4.17
C GLU A 327 -0.60 30.11 4.92
N ASP A 328 -1.72 30.21 4.21
CA ASP A 328 -3.06 30.32 4.79
C ASP A 328 -3.51 28.99 5.43
N LEU A 329 -3.02 27.87 4.93
CA LEU A 329 -3.44 26.52 5.31
C LEU A 329 -2.43 25.80 6.22
N ALA A 330 -1.16 26.19 6.21
CA ALA A 330 -0.09 25.54 6.97
C ALA A 330 -0.41 25.43 8.49
N PRO A 331 -0.90 26.48 9.17
CA PRO A 331 -1.24 26.38 10.60
C PRO A 331 -2.33 25.33 10.88
N GLN A 332 -3.34 25.22 9.99
CA GLN A 332 -4.40 24.23 10.12
C GLN A 332 -3.88 22.81 9.87
N LEU A 333 -3.02 22.62 8.86
CA LEU A 333 -2.40 21.34 8.57
C LEU A 333 -1.55 20.84 9.74
N GLU A 334 -0.75 21.73 10.36
CA GLU A 334 0.04 21.42 11.56
C GLU A 334 -0.86 21.08 12.76
N ARG A 335 -1.94 21.81 12.96
CA ARG A 335 -2.90 21.51 14.03
C ARG A 335 -3.50 20.12 13.84
N PHE A 336 -3.99 19.79 12.65
CA PHE A 336 -4.56 18.47 12.36
C PHE A 336 -3.51 17.34 12.47
N ALA A 337 -2.24 17.60 12.14
CA ALA A 337 -1.17 16.65 12.37
C ALA A 337 -0.98 16.35 13.85
N ARG A 338 -0.91 17.39 14.67
CA ARG A 338 -0.81 17.26 16.15
C ARG A 338 -2.01 16.54 16.75
N GLU A 339 -3.22 16.89 16.34
CA GLU A 339 -4.44 16.23 16.82
C GLU A 339 -4.46 14.75 16.47
N ARG A 340 -4.01 14.38 15.26
CA ARG A 340 -3.87 12.98 14.82
C ARG A 340 -2.87 12.23 15.67
N GLU A 341 -1.71 12.82 15.92
CA GLU A 341 -0.66 12.21 16.72
C GLU A 341 -1.14 12.00 18.17
N LEU A 342 -1.77 12.98 18.77
CA LEU A 342 -2.38 12.87 20.10
C LEU A 342 -3.46 11.77 20.14
N ALA A 343 -4.29 11.67 19.10
CA ALA A 343 -5.30 10.62 19.00
C ALA A 343 -4.66 9.22 18.91
N ARG A 344 -3.58 9.06 18.14
CA ARG A 344 -2.79 7.81 18.08
C ARG A 344 -2.22 7.44 19.44
N GLN A 345 -1.60 8.38 20.13
CA GLN A 345 -1.03 8.17 21.48
C GLN A 345 -2.11 7.81 22.50
N ARG A 346 -3.25 8.48 22.50
CA ARG A 346 -4.40 8.14 23.36
C ARG A 346 -4.94 6.74 23.08
N TYR A 347 -5.02 6.37 21.79
CA TYR A 347 -5.46 5.03 21.40
C TYR A 347 -4.47 3.96 21.86
N ALA A 348 -3.17 4.19 21.68
CA ALA A 348 -2.12 3.29 22.15
C ALA A 348 -2.16 3.11 23.68
N LYS A 349 -2.28 4.21 24.44
CA LYS A 349 -2.42 4.17 25.91
C LYS A 349 -3.68 3.41 26.37
N ARG A 350 -4.84 3.69 25.74
CA ARG A 350 -6.09 2.96 26.07
C ARG A 350 -5.99 1.46 25.78
N ARG A 351 -5.28 1.10 24.71
CA ARG A 351 -5.07 -0.29 24.34
C ARG A 351 -4.10 -0.99 25.30
N ALA A 352 -3.04 -0.32 25.74
CA ALA A 352 -2.12 -0.82 26.77
C ALA A 352 -2.87 -1.04 28.10
N ALA A 353 -3.70 -0.07 28.52
CA ALA A 353 -4.49 -0.19 29.76
C ALA A 353 -5.53 -1.33 29.70
N LYS A 354 -6.16 -1.59 28.53
CA LYS A 354 -7.08 -2.72 28.36
C LYS A 354 -6.41 -4.10 28.35
N LYS A 355 -5.10 -4.16 28.20
CA LYS A 355 -4.33 -5.41 28.25
C LYS A 355 -3.85 -5.74 29.66
N LEU A 356 -3.96 -4.80 30.61
CA LEU A 356 -3.60 -4.95 32.02
C LEU A 356 -4.80 -5.37 32.89
N VAL A 357 -5.98 -5.50 32.33
CA VAL A 357 -7.22 -6.03 32.92
C VAL A 357 -7.63 -7.28 32.13
#